data_cf6c8ed7e1366428b8e8721a01281507
#
_entry.id   cf6c8ed7e1366428b8e8721a01281507
#
_cell.length_a   1.000
_cell.length_b   1.000
_cell.length_c   1.000
_cell.angle_alpha   90.00
_cell.angle_beta   90.00
_cell.angle_gamma   90.00
#
_symmetry.space_group_name_H-M   'P 1'
#
loop_
_entity.id
_entity.type
_entity.pdbx_description
1 polymer ?
#
loop_
_entity_poly.entity_id
_entity_poly.type
_entity_poly.pdbx_seq_one_letter_code
_entity_poly.pdbx_strand_id
1 'polypeptide(L)'
;MEFPVARNPQVKWKTGMLNEAEEMKDADFPEIRLFHVEHQLAPDGEKEDCVGKWVVCNPENLKDFSAVGFVFGRKLYKELSTPVGLIQSTWGGTHAESWTSMKVMENNPLYADVLKQYSKERVSREKDKCKVPATLWNGMIAPMVGYTVKGNIWYQGESNSVRYEKYQEVFTNLINSWRKEWNQPDMPFYFVQIAPHYKQPAGIREAQLKTWLSGLENIGMAVVTDAADSTDIHPRNKVAPGERLAAWALAKQYGKKIVYSGPLYKSMKVNGREITLDFEFAEGGLQTPGNEPVKGFFIAGNDARFYPAEAVINGSSITLSSTYVSAPVAVRYGYGTFFRVNLFNKAGLPAVPFRTDTFAPDTYYRLFADSEIRRFPEAWQLDHGKRLYFGYAQGVGCCAMLQVWKKTGDRRYFDYVEALSLIHISEPTR
;
A
#
# COMPACT_ATOMS: atom_id res chain seq x y z
N MET A 1 -10.40 -0.82 -7.08
CA MET A 1 -11.35 -0.09 -7.98
C MET A 1 -12.65 -0.83 -8.25
N GLU A 2 -12.67 -2.12 -8.42
CA GLU A 2 -13.86 -2.91 -8.82
C GLU A 2 -15.01 -2.96 -7.78
N PHE A 3 -14.79 -2.51 -6.55
CA PHE A 3 -15.79 -2.56 -5.48
C PHE A 3 -17.07 -1.82 -5.88
N PRO A 4 -18.24 -2.51 -5.99
CA PRO A 4 -19.48 -1.93 -6.51
C PRO A 4 -20.18 -1.00 -5.51
N VAL A 5 -21.02 -0.10 -6.02
CA VAL A 5 -21.83 0.80 -5.20
C VAL A 5 -22.82 -0.01 -4.37
N ALA A 6 -23.57 -0.91 -5.00
CA ALA A 6 -24.59 -1.71 -4.32
C ALA A 6 -24.05 -3.07 -3.84
N ARG A 7 -24.76 -3.60 -2.84
CA ARG A 7 -24.49 -4.94 -2.34
C ARG A 7 -24.86 -6.01 -3.38
N ASN A 8 -23.91 -6.87 -3.71
CA ASN A 8 -24.18 -8.06 -4.50
C ASN A 8 -24.27 -9.29 -3.59
N PRO A 9 -25.45 -9.87 -3.37
CA PRO A 9 -25.62 -11.02 -2.49
C PRO A 9 -25.05 -12.33 -3.03
N GLN A 10 -24.70 -12.38 -4.32
CA GLN A 10 -24.16 -13.58 -4.97
C GLN A 10 -22.66 -13.76 -4.74
N VAL A 11 -21.94 -12.71 -4.32
CA VAL A 11 -20.51 -12.81 -4.00
C VAL A 11 -20.28 -13.11 -2.53
N LYS A 12 -19.24 -13.89 -2.23
CA LYS A 12 -18.95 -14.34 -0.86
C LYS A 12 -18.33 -13.26 0.04
N TRP A 13 -17.75 -12.21 -0.53
CA TRP A 13 -17.17 -11.11 0.21
C TRP A 13 -18.15 -9.94 0.34
N LYS A 14 -17.96 -9.10 1.34
CA LYS A 14 -18.86 -7.96 1.59
C LYS A 14 -18.72 -6.93 0.47
N THR A 15 -19.79 -6.66 -0.24
CA THR A 15 -19.91 -5.60 -1.25
C THR A 15 -20.90 -4.53 -0.79
N GLY A 16 -21.02 -3.44 -1.55
CA GLY A 16 -21.88 -2.30 -1.26
C GLY A 16 -21.25 -1.31 -0.28
N MET A 17 -21.37 -0.04 -0.60
CA MET A 17 -20.86 1.07 0.22
C MET A 17 -21.53 1.12 1.60
N LEU A 18 -20.91 1.79 2.59
CA LEU A 18 -21.54 1.98 3.90
C LEU A 18 -22.87 2.76 3.79
N ASN A 19 -22.91 3.75 2.93
CA ASN A 19 -24.05 4.63 2.69
C ASN A 19 -24.79 4.31 1.37
N GLU A 20 -24.81 3.03 0.99
CA GLU A 20 -25.38 2.52 -0.27
C GLU A 20 -26.80 3.06 -0.55
N ALA A 21 -27.69 3.03 0.45
CA ALA A 21 -29.08 3.45 0.29
C ALA A 21 -29.20 4.94 -0.09
N GLU A 22 -28.37 5.80 0.52
CA GLU A 22 -28.32 7.22 0.23
C GLU A 22 -27.76 7.47 -1.17
N GLU A 23 -26.64 6.82 -1.49
CA GLU A 23 -25.97 6.94 -2.78
C GLU A 23 -26.84 6.48 -3.94
N MET A 24 -27.58 5.40 -3.75
CA MET A 24 -28.49 4.85 -4.76
C MET A 24 -29.74 5.71 -4.94
N LYS A 25 -30.27 6.29 -3.85
CA LYS A 25 -31.48 7.16 -3.91
C LYS A 25 -31.22 8.40 -4.75
N ASP A 26 -30.05 8.99 -4.63
CA ASP A 26 -29.72 10.29 -5.24
C ASP A 26 -28.87 10.09 -6.54
N ALA A 27 -28.89 8.90 -7.13
CA ALA A 27 -28.00 8.52 -8.25
C ALA A 27 -28.55 8.91 -9.64
N ASP A 28 -29.43 9.88 -9.75
CA ASP A 28 -29.91 10.37 -11.05
C ASP A 28 -29.05 11.55 -11.56
N PHE A 29 -28.05 11.22 -12.37
CA PHE A 29 -27.11 12.17 -12.96
C PHE A 29 -27.11 12.05 -14.49
N PRO A 30 -28.04 12.71 -15.22
CA PRO A 30 -28.16 12.54 -16.67
C PRO A 30 -26.94 13.01 -17.48
N GLU A 31 -26.05 13.80 -16.90
CA GLU A 31 -24.80 14.24 -17.53
C GLU A 31 -23.56 13.44 -17.10
N ILE A 32 -23.73 12.44 -16.23
CA ILE A 32 -22.67 11.46 -15.96
C ILE A 32 -22.93 10.22 -16.83
N ARG A 33 -21.94 9.81 -17.58
CA ARG A 33 -21.95 8.59 -18.39
C ARG A 33 -21.02 7.55 -17.82
N LEU A 34 -21.49 6.31 -17.78
CA LEU A 34 -20.76 5.15 -17.27
C LEU A 34 -20.46 4.19 -18.42
N PHE A 35 -19.21 3.74 -18.53
CA PHE A 35 -18.81 2.68 -19.44
C PHE A 35 -18.10 1.60 -18.62
N HIS A 36 -18.65 0.40 -18.58
CA HIS A 36 -18.05 -0.73 -17.90
C HIS A 36 -17.46 -1.66 -18.95
N VAL A 37 -16.13 -1.82 -18.96
CA VAL A 37 -15.42 -2.79 -19.79
C VAL A 37 -15.64 -4.17 -19.21
N GLU A 38 -16.20 -5.08 -19.99
CA GLU A 38 -16.38 -6.47 -19.59
C GLU A 38 -15.03 -7.17 -19.40
N HIS A 39 -14.99 -8.15 -18.47
CA HIS A 39 -13.79 -8.92 -18.23
C HIS A 39 -13.35 -9.71 -19.46
N GLN A 40 -12.16 -9.42 -19.97
CA GLN A 40 -11.59 -10.07 -21.12
C GLN A 40 -10.12 -10.43 -20.89
N LEU A 41 -9.82 -11.73 -20.94
CA LEU A 41 -8.45 -12.25 -20.90
C LEU A 41 -7.87 -12.29 -22.30
N ALA A 42 -6.67 -11.77 -22.49
CA ALA A 42 -5.96 -11.81 -23.76
C ALA A 42 -4.46 -12.13 -23.56
N PRO A 43 -4.12 -13.36 -23.15
CA PRO A 43 -2.74 -13.75 -22.87
C PRO A 43 -1.86 -13.86 -24.12
N ASP A 44 -2.45 -13.91 -25.29
CA ASP A 44 -1.76 -14.14 -26.57
C ASP A 44 -1.44 -12.86 -27.35
N GLY A 45 -2.02 -11.71 -26.95
CA GLY A 45 -1.78 -10.42 -27.60
C GLY A 45 -2.90 -9.42 -27.42
N GLU A 46 -2.64 -8.20 -27.83
CA GLU A 46 -3.58 -7.08 -27.74
C GLU A 46 -4.83 -7.32 -28.58
N LYS A 47 -5.99 -6.97 -28.05
CA LYS A 47 -7.27 -6.97 -28.76
C LYS A 47 -7.49 -5.63 -29.46
N GLU A 48 -8.22 -5.65 -30.55
CA GLU A 48 -8.57 -4.45 -31.31
C GLU A 48 -9.76 -3.70 -30.70
N ASP A 49 -10.65 -4.42 -29.96
CA ASP A 49 -11.85 -3.85 -29.36
C ASP A 49 -12.14 -4.47 -27.99
N CYS A 50 -12.87 -3.75 -27.15
CA CYS A 50 -13.37 -4.19 -25.86
C CYS A 50 -14.90 -4.19 -25.83
N VAL A 51 -15.47 -5.12 -25.05
CA VAL A 51 -16.92 -5.19 -24.88
C VAL A 51 -17.35 -4.24 -23.78
N GLY A 52 -18.36 -3.42 -24.07
CA GLY A 52 -18.94 -2.48 -23.14
C GLY A 52 -19.94 -1.55 -23.82
N LYS A 53 -20.64 -0.75 -23.06
CA LYS A 53 -21.57 0.28 -23.58
C LYS A 53 -21.64 1.49 -22.67
N TRP A 54 -21.82 2.66 -23.26
CA TRP A 54 -22.13 3.87 -22.52
C TRP A 54 -23.58 3.87 -22.04
N VAL A 55 -23.77 4.07 -20.75
CA VAL A 55 -25.08 4.20 -20.11
C VAL A 55 -25.15 5.49 -19.28
N VAL A 56 -26.37 5.99 -19.06
CA VAL A 56 -26.61 7.12 -18.16
C VAL A 56 -26.43 6.67 -16.72
N CYS A 57 -25.87 7.53 -15.88
CA CYS A 57 -25.80 7.29 -14.44
C CYS A 57 -27.18 7.43 -13.84
N ASN A 58 -27.78 6.32 -13.46
CA ASN A 58 -29.01 6.19 -12.70
C ASN A 58 -28.91 5.01 -11.73
N PRO A 59 -29.83 4.81 -10.79
CA PRO A 59 -29.74 3.73 -9.81
C PRO A 59 -29.55 2.34 -10.42
N GLU A 60 -30.20 2.03 -11.54
CA GLU A 60 -30.11 0.72 -12.19
C GLU A 60 -28.71 0.45 -12.75
N ASN A 61 -28.17 1.42 -13.48
CA ASN A 61 -26.86 1.29 -14.13
C ASN A 61 -25.68 1.44 -13.17
N LEU A 62 -25.89 2.11 -12.01
CA LEU A 62 -24.85 2.39 -11.05
C LEU A 62 -24.55 1.23 -10.10
N LYS A 63 -25.51 0.36 -9.82
CA LYS A 63 -25.42 -0.67 -8.78
C LYS A 63 -24.14 -1.50 -8.83
N ASP A 64 -23.72 -1.91 -10.01
CA ASP A 64 -22.53 -2.75 -10.25
C ASP A 64 -21.30 -1.94 -10.66
N PHE A 65 -21.41 -0.61 -10.74
CA PHE A 65 -20.30 0.26 -11.12
C PHE A 65 -19.36 0.53 -9.93
N SER A 66 -18.11 0.88 -10.23
CA SER A 66 -17.08 1.23 -9.23
C SER A 66 -17.56 2.33 -8.30
N ALA A 67 -17.70 2.03 -7.02
CA ALA A 67 -18.08 3.00 -5.99
C ALA A 67 -17.10 4.18 -5.90
N VAL A 68 -15.80 3.90 -5.97
CA VAL A 68 -14.76 4.94 -5.97
C VAL A 68 -14.82 5.77 -7.24
N GLY A 69 -14.99 5.13 -8.40
CA GLY A 69 -15.13 5.80 -9.70
C GLY A 69 -16.34 6.71 -9.74
N PHE A 70 -17.49 6.23 -9.25
CA PHE A 70 -18.71 7.03 -9.15
C PHE A 70 -18.57 8.25 -8.25
N VAL A 71 -18.09 8.07 -7.02
CA VAL A 71 -17.91 9.19 -6.07
C VAL A 71 -16.94 10.23 -6.64
N PHE A 72 -15.83 9.78 -7.26
CA PHE A 72 -14.89 10.65 -7.96
C PHE A 72 -15.58 11.47 -9.05
N GLY A 73 -16.29 10.82 -9.96
CA GLY A 73 -16.94 11.49 -11.09
C GLY A 73 -18.07 12.42 -10.64
N ARG A 74 -18.89 12.00 -9.67
CA ARG A 74 -19.94 12.84 -9.08
C ARG A 74 -19.36 14.09 -8.42
N LYS A 75 -18.25 13.99 -7.70
CA LYS A 75 -17.57 15.14 -7.10
C LYS A 75 -17.07 16.11 -8.18
N LEU A 76 -16.45 15.61 -9.24
CA LEU A 76 -16.04 16.44 -10.37
C LEU A 76 -17.23 17.12 -11.03
N TYR A 77 -18.29 16.38 -11.31
CA TYR A 77 -19.52 16.92 -11.92
C TYR A 77 -20.10 18.07 -11.09
N LYS A 78 -20.25 17.88 -9.78
CA LYS A 78 -20.79 18.90 -8.87
C LYS A 78 -19.93 20.15 -8.78
N GLU A 79 -18.61 20.00 -8.78
CA GLU A 79 -17.66 21.12 -8.63
C GLU A 79 -17.39 21.90 -9.93
N LEU A 80 -17.54 21.24 -11.08
CA LEU A 80 -17.20 21.79 -12.38
C LEU A 80 -18.45 22.15 -13.22
N SER A 81 -19.61 21.63 -12.87
CA SER A 81 -20.86 21.75 -13.66
C SER A 81 -20.62 21.39 -15.14
N THR A 82 -19.92 20.29 -15.38
CA THR A 82 -19.51 19.82 -16.70
C THR A 82 -19.81 18.33 -16.82
N PRO A 83 -20.34 17.83 -17.95
CA PRO A 83 -20.58 16.42 -18.16
C PRO A 83 -19.32 15.57 -17.93
N VAL A 84 -19.48 14.40 -17.30
CA VAL A 84 -18.38 13.49 -16.95
C VAL A 84 -18.62 12.12 -17.53
N GLY A 85 -17.64 11.61 -18.29
CA GLY A 85 -17.58 10.21 -18.70
C GLY A 85 -16.66 9.42 -17.81
N LEU A 86 -17.12 8.28 -17.28
CA LEU A 86 -16.33 7.36 -16.46
C LEU A 86 -16.19 6.03 -17.16
N ILE A 87 -14.96 5.61 -17.41
CA ILE A 87 -14.65 4.28 -17.95
C ILE A 87 -14.12 3.43 -16.80
N GLN A 88 -14.80 2.35 -16.49
CA GLN A 88 -14.35 1.34 -15.53
C GLN A 88 -13.76 0.16 -16.28
N SER A 89 -12.44 -0.02 -16.17
CA SER A 89 -11.71 -1.22 -16.57
C SER A 89 -11.02 -1.78 -15.34
N THR A 90 -11.62 -2.79 -14.71
CA THR A 90 -11.21 -3.28 -13.38
C THR A 90 -11.35 -4.81 -13.29
N TRP A 91 -10.48 -5.44 -12.49
CA TRP A 91 -10.56 -6.87 -12.13
C TRP A 91 -9.88 -7.07 -10.78
N GLY A 92 -10.64 -7.44 -9.75
CA GLY A 92 -10.15 -7.60 -8.38
C GLY A 92 -9.15 -8.75 -8.23
N GLY A 93 -8.21 -8.58 -7.29
CA GLY A 93 -7.21 -9.59 -6.97
C GLY A 93 -6.09 -9.75 -8.01
N THR A 94 -5.89 -8.77 -8.88
CA THR A 94 -4.89 -8.79 -9.95
C THR A 94 -3.62 -8.03 -9.58
N HIS A 95 -2.51 -8.35 -10.26
CA HIS A 95 -1.22 -7.69 -10.11
C HIS A 95 -1.11 -6.49 -11.06
N ALA A 96 -0.30 -5.50 -10.72
CA ALA A 96 -0.01 -4.37 -11.61
C ALA A 96 0.57 -4.84 -12.97
N GLU A 97 1.35 -5.90 -12.97
CA GLU A 97 1.94 -6.50 -14.16
C GLU A 97 0.91 -7.04 -15.16
N SER A 98 -0.29 -7.42 -14.70
CA SER A 98 -1.37 -7.84 -15.60
C SER A 98 -1.93 -6.69 -16.44
N TRP A 99 -1.78 -5.45 -15.94
CA TRP A 99 -2.23 -4.20 -16.54
C TRP A 99 -1.11 -3.42 -17.24
N THR A 100 0.09 -3.99 -17.29
CA THR A 100 1.26 -3.39 -17.95
C THR A 100 1.50 -4.06 -19.29
N SER A 101 1.81 -3.28 -20.34
CA SER A 101 2.15 -3.82 -21.67
C SER A 101 3.35 -4.77 -21.59
N MET A 102 3.31 -5.88 -22.32
CA MET A 102 4.42 -6.83 -22.39
C MET A 102 5.71 -6.17 -22.89
N LYS A 103 5.61 -5.18 -23.78
CA LYS A 103 6.75 -4.38 -24.29
C LYS A 103 7.61 -3.77 -23.18
N VAL A 104 7.00 -3.46 -22.01
CA VAL A 104 7.71 -2.89 -20.85
C VAL A 104 8.39 -3.96 -20.02
N MET A 105 7.84 -5.17 -20.03
CA MET A 105 8.29 -6.26 -19.15
C MET A 105 9.31 -7.19 -19.80
N GLU A 106 9.24 -7.33 -21.12
CA GLU A 106 10.19 -8.14 -21.89
C GLU A 106 11.63 -7.66 -21.68
N ASN A 107 12.51 -8.61 -21.44
CA ASN A 107 13.94 -8.34 -21.23
C ASN A 107 14.30 -7.45 -20.04
N ASN A 108 13.34 -7.12 -19.17
CA ASN A 108 13.57 -6.36 -17.95
C ASN A 108 13.69 -7.32 -16.75
N PRO A 109 14.87 -7.43 -16.10
CA PRO A 109 15.10 -8.34 -14.98
C PRO A 109 14.15 -8.13 -13.79
N LEU A 110 13.58 -6.93 -13.65
CA LEU A 110 12.59 -6.62 -12.61
C LEU A 110 11.42 -7.60 -12.64
N TYR A 111 10.99 -8.02 -13.82
CA TYR A 111 9.81 -8.84 -14.05
C TYR A 111 10.11 -10.34 -14.22
N ALA A 112 11.38 -10.76 -14.23
CA ALA A 112 11.76 -12.14 -14.52
C ALA A 112 11.01 -13.18 -13.68
N ASP A 113 10.88 -12.92 -12.37
CA ASP A 113 10.20 -13.85 -11.45
C ASP A 113 8.71 -13.96 -11.73
N VAL A 114 8.02 -12.83 -11.97
CA VAL A 114 6.58 -12.81 -12.22
C VAL A 114 6.24 -13.37 -13.59
N LEU A 115 7.04 -13.08 -14.61
CA LEU A 115 6.90 -13.66 -15.94
C LEU A 115 7.04 -15.19 -15.91
N LYS A 116 7.99 -15.70 -15.11
CA LYS A 116 8.17 -17.14 -14.89
C LYS A 116 7.04 -17.76 -14.08
N GLN A 117 6.59 -17.08 -13.02
CA GLN A 117 5.58 -17.59 -12.08
C GLN A 117 4.18 -17.65 -12.71
N TYR A 118 3.80 -16.62 -13.46
CA TYR A 118 2.46 -16.44 -14.02
C TYR A 118 2.45 -16.52 -15.56
N SER A 119 3.37 -17.26 -16.17
CA SER A 119 3.27 -17.52 -17.61
C SER A 119 2.00 -18.31 -17.92
N LYS A 120 1.44 -18.13 -19.13
CA LYS A 120 0.21 -18.81 -19.56
C LYS A 120 0.31 -20.33 -19.46
N GLU A 121 1.50 -20.90 -19.67
CA GLU A 121 1.76 -22.34 -19.62
C GLU A 121 1.74 -22.88 -18.19
N ARG A 122 2.02 -22.05 -17.19
CA ARG A 122 2.07 -22.42 -15.78
C ARG A 122 0.76 -22.18 -15.04
N VAL A 123 -0.06 -21.25 -15.52
CA VAL A 123 -1.30 -20.88 -14.87
C VAL A 123 -2.41 -21.83 -15.31
N SER A 124 -2.69 -22.85 -14.47
CA SER A 124 -3.76 -23.84 -14.72
C SER A 124 -5.07 -23.48 -14.05
N ARG A 125 -5.05 -22.74 -12.90
CA ARG A 125 -6.27 -22.40 -12.17
C ARG A 125 -6.99 -21.22 -12.79
N GLU A 126 -8.29 -21.35 -13.04
CA GLU A 126 -9.12 -20.31 -13.67
C GLU A 126 -8.99 -18.94 -12.98
N LYS A 127 -9.04 -18.94 -11.64
CA LYS A 127 -8.91 -17.71 -10.84
C LYS A 127 -7.58 -16.98 -10.97
N ASP A 128 -6.55 -17.61 -11.49
CA ASP A 128 -5.22 -17.04 -11.63
C ASP A 128 -4.92 -16.59 -13.06
N LYS A 129 -5.78 -16.91 -14.03
CA LYS A 129 -5.61 -16.50 -15.44
C LYS A 129 -5.53 -14.97 -15.60
N CYS A 130 -6.30 -14.22 -14.80
CA CYS A 130 -6.25 -12.76 -14.78
C CYS A 130 -4.93 -12.18 -14.20
N LYS A 131 -4.06 -13.04 -13.65
CA LYS A 131 -2.73 -12.66 -13.14
C LYS A 131 -1.60 -12.87 -14.14
N VAL A 132 -1.89 -13.44 -15.31
CA VAL A 132 -0.90 -13.55 -16.39
C VAL A 132 -0.46 -12.14 -16.77
N PRO A 133 0.86 -11.86 -16.82
CA PRO A 133 1.38 -10.55 -17.20
C PRO A 133 0.81 -10.08 -18.55
N ALA A 134 0.49 -8.80 -18.64
CA ALA A 134 -0.12 -8.12 -19.79
C ALA A 134 -1.51 -8.62 -20.22
N THR A 135 -2.07 -9.69 -19.65
CA THR A 135 -3.34 -10.25 -20.16
C THR A 135 -4.52 -9.27 -20.05
N LEU A 136 -4.55 -8.42 -19.01
CA LEU A 136 -5.59 -7.41 -18.81
C LEU A 136 -5.27 -6.11 -19.55
N TRP A 137 -3.98 -5.78 -19.68
CA TRP A 137 -3.58 -4.75 -20.62
C TRP A 137 -4.10 -5.08 -22.03
N ASN A 138 -3.77 -6.26 -22.53
CA ASN A 138 -4.12 -6.70 -23.89
C ASN A 138 -5.63 -6.75 -24.13
N GLY A 139 -6.41 -7.20 -23.14
CA GLY A 139 -7.86 -7.43 -23.31
C GLY A 139 -8.74 -6.24 -22.94
N MET A 140 -8.29 -5.40 -22.03
CA MET A 140 -9.16 -4.43 -21.34
C MET A 140 -8.62 -2.99 -21.36
N ILE A 141 -7.36 -2.77 -21.73
CA ILE A 141 -6.74 -1.45 -21.79
C ILE A 141 -6.28 -1.10 -23.21
N ALA A 142 -5.51 -1.95 -23.87
CA ALA A 142 -5.01 -1.71 -25.23
C ALA A 142 -6.11 -1.34 -26.24
N PRO A 143 -7.31 -1.97 -26.20
CA PRO A 143 -8.42 -1.58 -27.09
C PRO A 143 -8.91 -0.15 -26.94
N MET A 144 -8.64 0.47 -25.79
CA MET A 144 -9.06 1.86 -25.50
C MET A 144 -7.95 2.88 -25.78
N VAL A 145 -6.75 2.43 -26.13
CA VAL A 145 -5.64 3.32 -26.52
C VAL A 145 -6.06 4.13 -27.74
N GLY A 146 -5.87 5.45 -27.67
CA GLY A 146 -6.36 6.37 -28.71
C GLY A 146 -7.71 7.01 -28.38
N TYR A 147 -8.53 6.45 -27.49
CA TYR A 147 -9.68 7.16 -26.94
C TYR A 147 -9.18 8.24 -25.96
N THR A 148 -9.56 9.50 -26.22
CA THR A 148 -9.07 10.61 -25.41
C THR A 148 -9.60 10.56 -23.98
N VAL A 149 -8.72 10.43 -23.01
CA VAL A 149 -9.05 10.45 -21.59
C VAL A 149 -8.39 11.66 -20.92
N LYS A 150 -9.05 12.18 -19.87
CA LYS A 150 -8.55 13.32 -19.11
C LYS A 150 -7.53 12.91 -18.05
N GLY A 151 -7.50 11.65 -17.67
CA GLY A 151 -6.59 11.08 -16.69
C GLY A 151 -7.09 9.74 -16.14
N ASN A 152 -6.29 9.15 -15.27
CA ASN A 152 -6.56 7.86 -14.67
C ASN A 152 -6.68 7.97 -13.15
N ILE A 153 -7.55 7.16 -12.58
CA ILE A 153 -7.60 6.88 -11.14
C ILE A 153 -7.34 5.40 -10.90
N TRP A 154 -6.50 5.10 -9.89
CA TRP A 154 -6.01 3.76 -9.64
C TRP A 154 -6.18 3.35 -8.18
N TYR A 155 -6.65 2.15 -7.92
CA TYR A 155 -6.73 1.58 -6.56
C TYR A 155 -6.39 0.11 -6.61
N GLN A 156 -5.15 -0.23 -6.33
CA GLN A 156 -4.58 -1.57 -6.36
C GLN A 156 -3.26 -1.54 -5.55
N GLY A 157 -2.77 -2.70 -5.14
CA GLY A 157 -1.48 -2.88 -4.45
C GLY A 157 -1.47 -4.16 -3.63
N GLU A 158 -2.61 -4.58 -3.13
CA GLU A 158 -2.78 -5.70 -2.21
C GLU A 158 -2.19 -7.01 -2.78
N SER A 159 -2.42 -7.27 -4.06
CA SER A 159 -1.91 -8.48 -4.74
C SER A 159 -0.39 -8.44 -4.98
N ASN A 160 0.21 -7.25 -4.99
CA ASN A 160 1.66 -7.07 -5.11
C ASN A 160 2.39 -7.05 -3.75
N SER A 161 1.68 -7.12 -2.64
CA SER A 161 2.23 -6.94 -1.30
C SER A 161 3.34 -7.94 -0.92
N VAL A 162 3.31 -9.14 -1.50
CA VAL A 162 4.37 -10.15 -1.29
C VAL A 162 5.68 -9.82 -2.02
N ARG A 163 5.67 -8.83 -2.90
CA ARG A 163 6.82 -8.33 -3.67
C ARG A 163 6.88 -6.80 -3.59
N TYR A 164 6.54 -6.24 -2.43
CA TYR A 164 6.44 -4.80 -2.23
C TYR A 164 7.77 -4.06 -2.49
N GLU A 165 8.90 -4.72 -2.33
CA GLU A 165 10.22 -4.13 -2.59
C GLU A 165 10.40 -3.70 -4.05
N LYS A 166 9.74 -4.38 -4.99
CA LYS A 166 9.75 -4.08 -6.42
C LYS A 166 8.60 -3.15 -6.84
N TYR A 167 7.61 -2.92 -5.97
CA TYR A 167 6.35 -2.29 -6.39
C TYR A 167 6.50 -0.84 -6.82
N GLN A 168 7.37 -0.06 -6.20
CA GLN A 168 7.62 1.32 -6.63
C GLN A 168 8.01 1.37 -8.12
N GLU A 169 8.97 0.54 -8.53
CA GLU A 169 9.46 0.50 -9.90
C GLU A 169 8.41 -0.09 -10.86
N VAL A 170 7.74 -1.17 -10.47
CA VAL A 170 6.64 -1.79 -11.24
C VAL A 170 5.53 -0.78 -11.50
N PHE A 171 5.10 -0.03 -10.49
CA PHE A 171 4.01 0.93 -10.61
C PHE A 171 4.42 2.16 -11.40
N THR A 172 5.65 2.65 -11.22
CA THR A 172 6.24 3.72 -12.05
C THR A 172 6.26 3.33 -13.52
N ASN A 173 6.68 2.11 -13.83
CA ASN A 173 6.72 1.60 -15.20
C ASN A 173 5.31 1.47 -15.81
N LEU A 174 4.32 1.03 -15.02
CA LEU A 174 2.92 0.99 -15.45
C LEU A 174 2.44 2.40 -15.85
N ILE A 175 2.63 3.39 -14.99
CA ILE A 175 2.20 4.78 -15.25
C ILE A 175 2.86 5.30 -16.55
N ASN A 176 4.17 5.14 -16.66
CA ASN A 176 4.91 5.61 -17.82
C ASN A 176 4.51 4.87 -19.11
N SER A 177 4.21 3.56 -19.03
CA SER A 177 3.76 2.80 -20.19
C SER A 177 2.40 3.28 -20.69
N TRP A 178 1.45 3.52 -19.80
CA TRP A 178 0.14 4.04 -20.19
C TRP A 178 0.27 5.42 -20.83
N ARG A 179 1.04 6.33 -20.22
CA ARG A 179 1.33 7.66 -20.81
C ARG A 179 1.91 7.58 -22.21
N LYS A 180 2.86 6.66 -22.39
CA LYS A 180 3.51 6.42 -23.70
C LYS A 180 2.52 5.90 -24.73
N GLU A 181 1.74 4.87 -24.41
CA GLU A 181 0.79 4.26 -25.35
C GLU A 181 -0.34 5.24 -25.74
N TRP A 182 -0.81 6.10 -24.79
CA TRP A 182 -1.77 7.17 -25.09
C TRP A 182 -1.14 8.37 -25.80
N ASN A 183 0.19 8.42 -25.95
CA ASN A 183 0.92 9.61 -26.42
C ASN A 183 0.56 10.87 -25.61
N GLN A 184 0.39 10.72 -24.30
CA GLN A 184 0.07 11.78 -23.35
C GLN A 184 1.07 11.73 -22.17
N PRO A 185 2.29 12.29 -22.34
CA PRO A 185 3.35 12.19 -21.31
C PRO A 185 2.94 12.77 -19.97
N ASP A 186 2.08 13.77 -19.97
CA ASP A 186 1.60 14.47 -18.78
C ASP A 186 0.23 13.98 -18.27
N MET A 187 -0.28 12.86 -18.78
CA MET A 187 -1.58 12.33 -18.40
C MET A 187 -1.65 12.13 -16.88
N PRO A 188 -2.63 12.76 -16.19
CA PRO A 188 -2.79 12.65 -14.76
C PRO A 188 -3.02 11.21 -14.31
N PHE A 189 -2.35 10.82 -13.24
CA PHE A 189 -2.50 9.49 -12.67
C PHE A 189 -2.61 9.60 -11.14
N TYR A 190 -3.85 9.57 -10.62
CA TYR A 190 -4.09 9.66 -9.18
C TYR A 190 -4.43 8.29 -8.62
N PHE A 191 -3.87 7.96 -7.45
CA PHE A 191 -4.05 6.64 -6.90
C PHE A 191 -4.34 6.65 -5.40
N VAL A 192 -4.99 5.60 -4.94
CA VAL A 192 -5.24 5.38 -3.51
C VAL A 192 -4.08 4.57 -2.94
N GLN A 193 -3.49 5.06 -1.83
CA GLN A 193 -2.66 4.22 -0.99
C GLN A 193 -3.55 3.14 -0.38
N ILE A 194 -3.19 1.85 -0.55
CA ILE A 194 -4.04 0.77 -0.05
C ILE A 194 -4.32 0.91 1.45
N ALA A 195 -5.52 0.51 1.84
CA ALA A 195 -5.93 0.56 3.24
C ALA A 195 -5.03 -0.34 4.10
N PRO A 196 -4.64 0.10 5.31
CA PRO A 196 -3.96 -0.78 6.25
C PRO A 196 -4.86 -1.94 6.64
N HIS A 197 -4.28 -3.15 6.68
CA HIS A 197 -4.95 -4.40 7.01
C HIS A 197 -3.94 -5.35 7.65
N TYR A 198 -4.38 -6.17 8.61
CA TYR A 198 -3.46 -7.00 9.40
C TYR A 198 -2.62 -8.01 8.60
N LYS A 199 -3.03 -8.37 7.38
CA LYS A 199 -2.27 -9.24 6.46
C LYS A 199 -1.43 -8.50 5.42
N GLN A 200 -1.45 -7.15 5.41
CA GLN A 200 -0.74 -6.36 4.42
C GLN A 200 0.49 -5.70 5.06
N PRO A 201 1.72 -5.97 4.56
CA PRO A 201 2.92 -5.33 5.09
C PRO A 201 2.90 -3.81 4.85
N ALA A 202 3.53 -3.04 5.74
CA ALA A 202 3.67 -1.60 5.56
C ALA A 202 4.44 -1.22 4.28
N GLY A 203 5.36 -2.08 3.86
CA GLY A 203 6.24 -1.84 2.71
C GLY A 203 5.50 -1.54 1.41
N ILE A 204 4.32 -2.12 1.18
CA ILE A 204 3.55 -1.80 -0.04
C ILE A 204 3.02 -0.37 0.00
N ARG A 205 2.54 0.14 1.15
CA ARG A 205 2.12 1.53 1.32
C ARG A 205 3.31 2.50 1.22
N GLU A 206 4.46 2.09 1.74
CA GLU A 206 5.70 2.84 1.58
C GLU A 206 6.15 2.90 0.10
N ALA A 207 6.02 1.81 -0.66
CA ALA A 207 6.32 1.79 -2.08
C ALA A 207 5.39 2.74 -2.87
N GLN A 208 4.10 2.79 -2.51
CA GLN A 208 3.15 3.75 -3.06
C GLN A 208 3.53 5.20 -2.73
N LEU A 209 3.91 5.47 -1.48
CA LEU A 209 4.42 6.79 -1.08
C LEU A 209 5.69 7.17 -1.86
N LYS A 210 6.65 6.25 -1.99
CA LYS A 210 7.88 6.47 -2.78
C LYS A 210 7.57 6.72 -4.26
N THR A 211 6.55 6.07 -4.83
CA THR A 211 6.10 6.37 -6.19
C THR A 211 5.59 7.81 -6.29
N TRP A 212 4.74 8.27 -5.36
CA TRP A 212 4.30 9.66 -5.34
C TRP A 212 5.46 10.65 -5.21
N LEU A 213 6.46 10.35 -4.38
CA LEU A 213 7.62 11.21 -4.14
C LEU A 213 8.77 11.02 -5.16
N SER A 214 8.57 10.23 -6.21
CA SER A 214 9.63 9.90 -7.19
C SER A 214 10.01 11.04 -8.14
N GLY A 215 9.29 12.15 -8.12
CA GLY A 215 9.47 13.25 -9.07
C GLY A 215 8.66 13.10 -10.36
N LEU A 216 7.83 12.04 -10.50
CA LEU A 216 6.86 11.97 -11.61
C LEU A 216 5.86 13.13 -11.50
N GLU A 217 5.70 13.87 -12.57
CA GLU A 217 4.71 14.94 -12.65
C GLU A 217 3.28 14.38 -12.78
N ASN A 218 2.28 15.19 -12.42
CA ASN A 218 0.86 14.88 -12.55
C ASN A 218 0.43 13.55 -11.91
N ILE A 219 1.09 13.15 -10.80
CA ILE A 219 0.63 12.05 -9.95
C ILE A 219 0.20 12.57 -8.59
N GLY A 220 -0.62 11.81 -7.90
CA GLY A 220 -1.08 12.14 -6.55
C GLY A 220 -1.65 10.93 -5.83
N MET A 221 -1.55 10.94 -4.50
CA MET A 221 -1.91 9.81 -3.66
C MET A 221 -3.00 10.18 -2.64
N ALA A 222 -4.12 9.50 -2.68
CA ALA A 222 -5.18 9.60 -1.68
C ALA A 222 -4.93 8.61 -0.54
N VAL A 223 -4.81 9.11 0.69
CA VAL A 223 -4.61 8.30 1.90
C VAL A 223 -5.95 7.93 2.52
N VAL A 224 -6.12 6.69 2.97
CA VAL A 224 -7.38 6.14 3.50
C VAL A 224 -7.22 5.42 4.84
N THR A 225 -6.25 5.83 5.65
CA THR A 225 -5.96 5.22 6.96
C THR A 225 -7.12 5.30 7.95
N ASP A 226 -7.94 6.34 7.85
CA ASP A 226 -9.14 6.60 8.66
C ASP A 226 -10.40 5.87 8.13
N ALA A 227 -10.36 5.37 6.90
CA ALA A 227 -11.44 4.63 6.27
C ALA A 227 -11.18 3.10 6.22
N ALA A 228 -10.09 2.64 6.87
CA ALA A 228 -9.65 1.25 6.86
C ALA A 228 -10.42 0.38 7.87
N ASP A 229 -10.49 -0.92 7.56
CA ASP A 229 -10.91 -1.96 8.48
C ASP A 229 -9.75 -2.95 8.66
N SER A 230 -9.37 -3.24 9.91
CA SER A 230 -8.24 -4.14 10.19
C SER A 230 -8.46 -5.57 9.71
N THR A 231 -9.72 -5.99 9.60
CA THR A 231 -10.15 -7.36 9.29
C THR A 231 -10.74 -7.52 7.90
N ASP A 232 -11.18 -6.42 7.27
CA ASP A 232 -11.69 -6.43 5.91
C ASP A 232 -10.75 -5.66 4.97
N ILE A 233 -10.13 -6.39 4.05
CA ILE A 233 -9.23 -5.82 3.04
C ILE A 233 -9.96 -4.91 2.03
N HIS A 234 -11.29 -4.99 2.01
CA HIS A 234 -12.17 -4.19 1.15
C HIS A 234 -13.02 -3.21 1.99
N PRO A 235 -12.44 -2.17 2.60
CA PRO A 235 -13.21 -1.24 3.44
C PRO A 235 -14.39 -0.66 2.67
N ARG A 236 -15.57 -0.66 3.30
CA ARG A 236 -16.83 -0.23 2.67
C ARG A 236 -16.99 1.29 2.57
N ASN A 237 -16.19 2.06 3.28
CA ASN A 237 -16.13 3.51 3.09
C ASN A 237 -15.43 3.83 1.75
N LYS A 238 -16.22 3.99 0.70
CA LYS A 238 -15.75 4.35 -0.65
C LYS A 238 -15.89 5.82 -0.98
N VAL A 239 -16.57 6.58 -0.13
CA VAL A 239 -16.66 8.04 -0.25
C VAL A 239 -15.28 8.67 -0.05
N ALA A 240 -14.58 8.33 1.03
CA ALA A 240 -13.29 8.90 1.34
C ALA A 240 -12.26 8.78 0.18
N PRO A 241 -11.96 7.58 -0.38
CA PRO A 241 -11.04 7.49 -1.51
C PRO A 241 -11.53 8.23 -2.76
N GLY A 242 -12.82 8.18 -3.08
CA GLY A 242 -13.38 8.85 -4.26
C GLY A 242 -13.26 10.37 -4.18
N GLU A 243 -13.65 10.97 -3.08
CA GLU A 243 -13.54 12.41 -2.87
C GLU A 243 -12.10 12.90 -2.79
N ARG A 244 -11.19 12.13 -2.17
CA ARG A 244 -9.77 12.47 -2.08
C ARG A 244 -9.08 12.41 -3.44
N LEU A 245 -9.40 11.42 -4.28
CA LEU A 245 -8.93 11.40 -5.67
C LEU A 245 -9.46 12.60 -6.46
N ALA A 246 -10.74 12.95 -6.27
CA ALA A 246 -11.34 14.12 -6.93
C ALA A 246 -10.69 15.43 -6.46
N ALA A 247 -10.34 15.55 -5.17
CA ALA A 247 -9.63 16.72 -4.66
C ALA A 247 -8.28 16.93 -5.37
N TRP A 248 -7.52 15.84 -5.61
CA TRP A 248 -6.30 15.90 -6.41
C TRP A 248 -6.56 16.44 -7.82
N ALA A 249 -7.57 15.89 -8.52
CA ALA A 249 -7.92 16.34 -9.86
C ALA A 249 -8.38 17.81 -9.88
N LEU A 250 -9.28 18.18 -8.97
CA LEU A 250 -9.78 19.56 -8.85
C LEU A 250 -8.66 20.56 -8.62
N ALA A 251 -7.73 20.26 -7.72
CA ALA A 251 -6.62 21.16 -7.42
C ALA A 251 -5.59 21.23 -8.56
N LYS A 252 -5.18 20.06 -9.11
CA LYS A 252 -4.04 19.99 -10.03
C LYS A 252 -4.41 20.14 -11.50
N GLN A 253 -5.60 19.68 -11.92
CA GLN A 253 -6.03 19.75 -13.32
C GLN A 253 -7.01 20.88 -13.60
N TYR A 254 -7.80 21.26 -12.59
CA TYR A 254 -8.82 22.29 -12.74
C TYR A 254 -8.53 23.57 -11.96
N GLY A 255 -7.37 23.67 -11.30
CA GLY A 255 -6.89 24.89 -10.64
C GLY A 255 -7.74 25.36 -9.44
N LYS A 256 -8.56 24.49 -8.86
CA LYS A 256 -9.34 24.84 -7.67
C LYS A 256 -8.40 25.03 -6.47
N LYS A 257 -8.58 26.11 -5.74
CA LYS A 257 -7.82 26.42 -4.52
C LYS A 257 -8.37 25.66 -3.32
N ILE A 258 -8.15 24.36 -3.28
CA ILE A 258 -8.59 23.46 -2.19
C ILE A 258 -7.41 22.65 -1.65
N VAL A 259 -7.51 22.20 -0.40
CA VAL A 259 -6.56 21.24 0.18
C VAL A 259 -6.86 19.86 -0.38
N TYR A 260 -5.86 19.20 -0.94
CA TYR A 260 -6.01 17.92 -1.67
C TYR A 260 -5.21 16.78 -1.07
N SER A 261 -4.32 17.05 -0.10
CA SER A 261 -3.55 16.04 0.63
C SER A 261 -3.64 16.27 2.13
N GLY A 262 -3.53 15.19 2.89
CA GLY A 262 -3.26 15.25 4.33
C GLY A 262 -1.79 15.56 4.63
N PRO A 263 -1.43 15.75 5.93
CA PRO A 263 -0.07 16.05 6.34
C PRO A 263 0.94 15.04 5.80
N LEU A 264 1.96 15.54 5.12
CA LEU A 264 3.08 14.77 4.60
C LEU A 264 4.33 15.12 5.40
N TYR A 265 5.03 14.11 5.92
CA TYR A 265 6.31 14.31 6.60
C TYR A 265 7.29 15.09 5.73
N LYS A 266 7.86 16.17 6.28
CA LYS A 266 8.82 17.05 5.59
C LYS A 266 10.22 16.91 6.16
N SER A 267 10.36 17.11 7.46
CA SER A 267 11.65 17.11 8.13
C SER A 267 11.53 16.73 9.60
N MET A 268 12.65 16.31 10.21
CA MET A 268 12.75 16.13 11.65
C MET A 268 13.98 16.81 12.22
N LYS A 269 13.86 17.28 13.47
CA LYS A 269 14.96 17.81 14.27
C LYS A 269 14.98 17.13 15.62
N VAL A 270 16.16 16.63 16.00
CA VAL A 270 16.37 16.02 17.32
C VAL A 270 16.87 17.08 18.31
N ASN A 271 16.24 17.20 19.45
CA ASN A 271 16.59 18.11 20.53
C ASN A 271 16.67 17.30 21.84
N GLY A 272 17.85 16.76 22.16
CA GLY A 272 18.06 15.93 23.34
C GLY A 272 17.19 14.65 23.30
N ARG A 273 16.19 14.57 24.16
CA ARG A 273 15.27 13.41 24.27
C ARG A 273 14.02 13.52 23.39
N GLU A 274 13.88 14.61 22.66
CA GLU A 274 12.69 14.91 21.86
C GLU A 274 13.02 14.98 20.36
N ILE A 275 12.02 14.69 19.55
CA ILE A 275 12.03 14.89 18.11
C ILE A 275 10.91 15.84 17.74
N THR A 276 11.24 16.90 17.03
CA THR A 276 10.24 17.75 16.37
C THR A 276 10.11 17.36 14.90
N LEU A 277 8.87 17.19 14.44
CA LEU A 277 8.52 16.87 13.05
C LEU A 277 7.78 18.05 12.42
N ASP A 278 8.17 18.40 11.20
CA ASP A 278 7.46 19.34 10.35
C ASP A 278 6.73 18.61 9.22
N PHE A 279 5.61 19.17 8.77
CA PHE A 279 4.75 18.59 7.75
C PHE A 279 4.44 19.59 6.64
N GLU A 280 4.36 19.12 5.41
CA GLU A 280 3.67 19.78 4.30
C GLU A 280 2.16 19.50 4.38
N PHE A 281 1.36 20.30 3.71
CA PHE A 281 -0.13 20.21 3.73
C PHE A 281 -0.73 20.32 5.14
N ALA A 282 -0.02 21.04 6.03
CA ALA A 282 -0.44 21.31 7.40
C ALA A 282 -0.77 22.79 7.64
N GLU A 283 -1.02 23.54 6.59
CA GLU A 283 -1.45 24.94 6.67
C GLU A 283 -2.76 25.02 7.48
N GLY A 284 -2.80 25.96 8.41
CA GLY A 284 -3.90 26.06 9.39
C GLY A 284 -3.78 25.14 10.60
N GLY A 285 -2.77 24.25 10.62
CA GLY A 285 -2.41 23.40 11.75
C GLY A 285 -2.87 21.94 11.64
N LEU A 286 -2.35 21.15 12.56
CA LEU A 286 -2.68 19.75 12.78
C LEU A 286 -3.81 19.59 13.80
N GLN A 287 -4.50 18.47 13.77
CA GLN A 287 -5.56 18.15 14.73
C GLN A 287 -5.77 16.64 14.87
N THR A 288 -6.47 16.27 15.94
CA THR A 288 -7.06 14.94 16.12
C THR A 288 -8.57 15.07 16.31
N PRO A 289 -9.39 14.09 15.93
CA PRO A 289 -10.82 14.08 16.21
C PRO A 289 -11.08 14.23 17.71
N GLY A 290 -11.96 15.16 18.07
CA GLY A 290 -12.34 15.40 19.46
C GLY A 290 -11.18 15.82 20.40
N ASN A 291 -10.07 16.31 19.86
CA ASN A 291 -8.85 16.61 20.60
C ASN A 291 -8.29 15.42 21.41
N GLU A 292 -8.53 14.20 20.95
CA GLU A 292 -7.93 13.01 21.53
C GLU A 292 -6.38 13.06 21.48
N PRO A 293 -5.67 12.35 22.36
CA PRO A 293 -4.23 12.17 22.23
C PRO A 293 -3.85 11.63 20.84
N VAL A 294 -2.76 12.13 20.27
CA VAL A 294 -2.26 11.65 18.99
C VAL A 294 -1.82 10.20 19.10
N LYS A 295 -2.21 9.36 18.13
CA LYS A 295 -1.94 7.92 18.08
C LYS A 295 -1.12 7.55 16.87
N GLY A 296 -0.30 6.50 17.00
CA GLY A 296 0.38 5.86 15.88
C GLY A 296 1.82 6.28 15.67
N PHE A 297 2.41 7.09 16.57
CA PHE A 297 3.84 7.41 16.56
C PHE A 297 4.65 6.43 17.39
N PHE A 298 5.80 6.07 16.83
CA PHE A 298 6.84 5.27 17.49
C PHE A 298 8.20 5.92 17.22
N ILE A 299 9.08 5.94 18.24
CA ILE A 299 10.45 6.41 18.11
C ILE A 299 11.45 5.34 18.53
N ALA A 300 12.65 5.41 17.97
CA ALA A 300 13.74 4.50 18.29
C ALA A 300 15.06 5.25 18.46
N GLY A 301 15.93 4.71 19.29
CA GLY A 301 17.37 5.05 19.31
C GLY A 301 18.16 4.26 18.26
N ASN A 302 19.50 4.32 18.37
CA ASN A 302 20.41 3.57 17.50
C ASN A 302 20.28 2.04 17.59
N ASP A 303 19.61 1.56 18.65
CA ASP A 303 19.31 0.13 18.83
C ASP A 303 18.18 -0.37 17.92
N ALA A 304 17.58 0.49 17.11
CA ALA A 304 16.47 0.22 16.20
C ALA A 304 15.22 -0.38 16.87
N ARG A 305 15.08 -0.25 18.20
CA ARG A 305 13.89 -0.67 18.94
C ARG A 305 12.89 0.46 19.00
N PHE A 306 11.72 0.23 18.41
CA PHE A 306 10.66 1.22 18.35
C PHE A 306 9.72 1.11 19.56
N TYR A 307 9.56 2.21 20.26
CA TYR A 307 8.65 2.36 21.39
C TYR A 307 7.57 3.38 21.09
N PRO A 308 6.35 3.23 21.63
CA PRO A 308 5.32 4.24 21.50
C PRO A 308 5.83 5.60 21.98
N ALA A 309 5.48 6.65 21.25
CA ALA A 309 5.84 8.01 21.56
C ALA A 309 4.61 8.81 22.02
N GLU A 310 4.79 9.63 23.06
CA GLU A 310 3.91 10.75 23.35
C GLU A 310 4.11 11.80 22.28
N ALA A 311 3.01 12.39 21.77
CA ALA A 311 3.02 13.33 20.67
C ALA A 311 2.20 14.57 21.03
N VAL A 312 2.83 15.73 20.96
CA VAL A 312 2.22 17.04 21.25
C VAL A 312 2.17 17.86 19.96
N ILE A 313 0.95 18.27 19.57
CA ILE A 313 0.74 19.15 18.40
C ILE A 313 1.12 20.59 18.75
N ASN A 314 1.98 21.20 17.92
CA ASN A 314 2.43 22.59 18.00
C ASN A 314 2.14 23.30 16.68
N GLY A 315 0.88 23.68 16.43
CA GLY A 315 0.46 24.27 15.17
C GLY A 315 0.58 23.28 14.01
N SER A 316 1.53 23.47 13.10
CA SER A 316 1.82 22.60 11.94
C SER A 316 2.94 21.58 12.18
N SER A 317 3.48 21.52 13.41
CA SER A 317 4.52 20.58 13.81
C SER A 317 4.08 19.68 14.95
N ILE A 318 4.86 18.62 15.22
CA ILE A 318 4.63 17.71 16.35
C ILE A 318 5.95 17.49 17.09
N THR A 319 5.90 17.54 18.41
CA THR A 319 7.00 17.11 19.27
C THR A 319 6.72 15.71 19.80
N LEU A 320 7.69 14.81 19.68
CA LEU A 320 7.64 13.41 20.10
C LEU A 320 8.63 13.16 21.22
N SER A 321 8.22 12.37 22.22
CA SER A 321 9.10 11.87 23.27
C SER A 321 8.70 10.47 23.72
N SER A 322 9.60 9.74 24.37
CA SER A 322 9.30 8.46 25.02
C SER A 322 10.21 8.26 26.22
N THR A 323 9.66 7.78 27.33
CA THR A 323 10.44 7.44 28.52
C THR A 323 11.43 6.31 28.27
N TYR A 324 11.18 5.46 27.27
CA TYR A 324 12.01 4.32 26.90
C TYR A 324 13.18 4.69 25.97
N VAL A 325 13.21 5.90 25.39
CA VAL A 325 14.22 6.30 24.41
C VAL A 325 14.87 7.61 24.82
N SER A 326 16.09 7.53 25.35
CA SER A 326 16.82 8.71 25.84
C SER A 326 17.57 9.49 24.74
N ALA A 327 17.86 8.83 23.61
CA ALA A 327 18.55 9.42 22.46
C ALA A 327 17.85 8.97 21.17
N PRO A 328 16.70 9.56 20.81
CA PRO A 328 15.93 9.14 19.65
C PRO A 328 16.62 9.59 18.35
N VAL A 329 16.59 8.72 17.33
CA VAL A 329 17.16 8.97 16.01
C VAL A 329 16.19 8.66 14.87
N ALA A 330 15.08 7.99 15.15
CA ALA A 330 14.14 7.53 14.13
C ALA A 330 12.69 7.60 14.60
N VAL A 331 11.80 7.83 13.63
CA VAL A 331 10.34 7.94 13.82
C VAL A 331 9.62 7.05 12.84
N ARG A 332 8.52 6.44 13.29
CA ARG A 332 7.50 5.78 12.46
C ARG A 332 6.13 6.31 12.81
N TYR A 333 5.31 6.58 11.80
CA TYR A 333 3.90 6.94 11.96
C TYR A 333 3.04 6.01 11.11
N GLY A 334 2.10 5.29 11.72
CA GLY A 334 1.22 4.35 11.01
C GLY A 334 1.96 3.26 10.21
N TYR A 335 3.25 3.04 10.49
CA TYR A 335 4.11 2.10 9.78
C TYR A 335 4.06 0.71 10.42
N GLY A 336 3.25 -0.16 9.86
CA GLY A 336 3.02 -1.53 10.30
C GLY A 336 1.91 -2.16 9.47
N THR A 337 1.45 -3.35 9.82
CA THR A 337 0.33 -3.98 9.11
C THR A 337 -0.95 -3.17 9.32
N PHE A 338 -1.27 -2.89 10.58
CA PHE A 338 -2.38 -2.03 10.98
C PHE A 338 -2.04 -1.32 12.29
N PHE A 339 -2.18 0.01 12.30
CA PHE A 339 -2.17 0.84 13.51
C PHE A 339 -3.34 1.81 13.46
N ARG A 340 -3.95 2.05 14.62
CA ARG A 340 -4.89 3.16 14.76
C ARG A 340 -4.11 4.46 14.74
N VAL A 341 -4.41 5.31 13.78
CA VAL A 341 -3.83 6.63 13.58
C VAL A 341 -4.96 7.67 13.56
N ASN A 342 -4.70 8.87 14.06
CA ASN A 342 -5.72 9.90 14.20
C ASN A 342 -5.19 11.33 13.96
N LEU A 343 -4.08 11.47 13.24
CA LEU A 343 -3.55 12.78 12.88
C LEU A 343 -4.14 13.26 11.56
N PHE A 344 -4.65 14.50 11.54
CA PHE A 344 -5.26 15.14 10.39
C PHE A 344 -4.76 16.59 10.26
N ASN A 345 -4.90 17.18 9.06
CA ASN A 345 -4.87 18.62 8.93
C ASN A 345 -6.27 19.24 9.21
N LYS A 346 -6.35 20.56 9.20
CA LYS A 346 -7.63 21.27 9.44
C LYS A 346 -8.68 21.06 8.34
N ALA A 347 -8.29 20.56 7.15
CA ALA A 347 -9.22 20.15 6.11
C ALA A 347 -9.82 18.74 6.33
N GLY A 348 -9.45 18.05 7.41
CA GLY A 348 -9.93 16.72 7.74
C GLY A 348 -9.31 15.59 6.91
N LEU A 349 -8.16 15.85 6.28
CA LEU A 349 -7.44 14.82 5.54
C LEU A 349 -6.40 14.14 6.44
N PRO A 350 -6.31 12.79 6.45
CA PRO A 350 -5.44 12.04 7.33
C PRO A 350 -3.97 12.17 6.93
N ALA A 351 -3.08 12.17 7.92
CA ALA A 351 -1.66 12.19 7.69
C ALA A 351 -1.18 10.91 6.98
N VAL A 352 -0.22 11.11 6.10
CA VAL A 352 0.43 10.05 5.33
C VAL A 352 1.30 9.19 6.26
N PRO A 353 1.14 7.86 6.30
CA PRO A 353 2.05 6.98 7.02
C PRO A 353 3.47 7.06 6.47
N PHE A 354 4.46 7.11 7.37
CA PHE A 354 5.86 7.23 7.00
C PHE A 354 6.80 6.56 8.00
N ARG A 355 8.06 6.43 7.61
CA ARG A 355 9.20 6.19 8.49
C ARG A 355 10.38 7.06 8.10
N THR A 356 11.24 7.37 9.06
CA THR A 356 12.49 8.12 8.82
C THR A 356 13.72 7.22 8.89
N ASP A 357 13.56 6.00 9.38
CA ASP A 357 14.67 5.07 9.59
C ASP A 357 15.18 4.47 8.29
N THR A 358 16.50 4.29 8.23
CA THR A 358 17.23 3.58 7.20
C THR A 358 17.95 2.36 7.78
N PHE A 359 17.45 1.81 8.89
CA PHE A 359 18.06 0.66 9.52
C PHE A 359 18.16 -0.49 8.52
N ALA A 360 19.38 -1.02 8.37
CA ALA A 360 19.62 -2.12 7.47
C ALA A 360 18.84 -3.38 7.90
N PRO A 361 18.41 -4.24 6.97
CA PRO A 361 17.70 -5.47 7.31
C PRO A 361 18.47 -6.37 8.31
N ASP A 362 19.81 -6.39 8.27
CA ASP A 362 20.64 -7.12 9.21
C ASP A 362 20.55 -6.61 10.66
N THR A 363 20.17 -5.33 10.87
CA THR A 363 19.89 -4.79 12.21
C THR A 363 18.80 -5.60 12.92
N TYR A 364 17.72 -5.96 12.22
CA TYR A 364 16.63 -6.74 12.80
C TYR A 364 17.02 -8.19 13.04
N TYR A 365 17.83 -8.79 12.15
CA TYR A 365 18.37 -10.14 12.36
C TYR A 365 19.26 -10.17 13.60
N ARG A 366 20.14 -9.17 13.78
CA ARG A 366 20.98 -9.02 14.98
C ARG A 366 20.12 -8.85 16.23
N LEU A 367 19.14 -7.94 16.22
CA LEU A 367 18.25 -7.71 17.37
C LEU A 367 17.53 -8.99 17.79
N PHE A 368 17.03 -9.77 16.83
CA PHE A 368 16.39 -11.04 17.12
C PHE A 368 17.38 -12.03 17.72
N ALA A 369 18.53 -12.25 17.08
CA ALA A 369 19.56 -13.17 17.53
C ALA A 369 20.09 -12.79 18.93
N ASP A 370 20.38 -11.51 19.16
CA ASP A 370 20.82 -11.00 20.46
C ASP A 370 19.75 -11.18 21.54
N SER A 371 18.46 -11.07 21.16
CA SER A 371 17.35 -11.32 22.08
C SER A 371 17.30 -12.78 22.50
N GLU A 372 17.45 -13.69 21.55
CA GLU A 372 17.43 -15.13 21.83
C GLU A 372 18.64 -15.56 22.65
N ILE A 373 19.85 -15.07 22.35
CA ILE A 373 21.04 -15.33 23.18
C ILE A 373 20.87 -14.81 24.61
N ARG A 374 20.25 -13.65 24.81
CA ARG A 374 19.95 -13.14 26.17
C ARG A 374 18.92 -13.98 26.92
N ARG A 375 17.92 -14.49 26.23
CA ARG A 375 16.86 -15.34 26.83
C ARG A 375 17.36 -16.73 27.11
N PHE A 376 18.21 -17.24 26.26
CA PHE A 376 18.76 -18.59 26.27
C PHE A 376 20.28 -18.52 26.11
N PRO A 377 21.05 -18.23 27.18
CA PRO A 377 22.49 -18.07 27.11
C PRO A 377 23.22 -19.29 26.54
N GLU A 378 22.66 -20.47 26.70
CA GLU A 378 23.16 -21.72 26.14
C GLU A 378 22.23 -22.20 25.00
N ALA A 379 22.78 -22.55 23.86
CA ALA A 379 21.97 -22.88 22.68
C ALA A 379 21.02 -24.08 22.86
N TRP A 380 21.34 -25.01 23.76
CA TRP A 380 20.44 -26.12 24.12
C TRP A 380 19.18 -25.68 24.86
N GLN A 381 19.16 -24.47 25.46
CA GLN A 381 18.02 -23.91 26.17
C GLN A 381 16.97 -23.32 25.23
N LEU A 382 17.28 -23.14 23.95
CA LEU A 382 16.34 -22.63 22.96
C LEU A 382 15.00 -23.38 23.07
N ASP A 383 13.90 -22.63 22.98
CA ASP A 383 12.54 -23.13 23.19
C ASP A 383 12.32 -23.73 24.58
N HIS A 384 12.92 -23.09 25.61
CA HIS A 384 12.80 -23.49 27.02
C HIS A 384 13.26 -24.94 27.33
N GLY A 385 14.27 -25.41 26.62
CA GLY A 385 14.88 -26.71 26.88
C GLY A 385 15.27 -26.88 28.37
N LYS A 386 14.84 -27.97 29.02
CA LYS A 386 15.05 -28.26 30.44
C LYS A 386 16.25 -29.19 30.69
N ARG A 387 16.86 -29.69 29.65
CA ARG A 387 18.02 -30.60 29.71
C ARG A 387 18.87 -30.45 28.45
N LEU A 388 20.10 -30.85 28.54
CA LEU A 388 21.02 -30.88 27.41
C LEU A 388 20.45 -31.83 26.34
N TYR A 389 19.96 -31.25 25.23
CA TYR A 389 19.33 -32.02 24.18
C TYR A 389 19.38 -31.21 22.87
N PHE A 390 19.61 -31.91 21.77
CA PHE A 390 19.52 -31.32 20.43
C PHE A 390 18.27 -31.86 19.73
N GLY A 391 17.25 -31.04 19.68
CA GLY A 391 16.01 -31.34 19.01
C GLY A 391 15.69 -30.39 17.86
N TYR A 392 14.48 -30.46 17.35
CA TYR A 392 14.03 -29.64 16.22
C TYR A 392 14.17 -28.14 16.48
N ALA A 393 13.75 -27.66 17.64
CA ALA A 393 13.80 -26.23 17.99
C ALA A 393 15.24 -25.71 18.04
N GLN A 394 16.16 -26.47 18.66
CA GLN A 394 17.59 -26.13 18.69
C GLN A 394 18.18 -26.11 17.28
N GLY A 395 17.83 -27.10 16.44
CA GLY A 395 18.28 -27.16 15.04
C GLY A 395 17.85 -25.96 14.24
N VAL A 396 16.57 -25.57 14.32
CA VAL A 396 16.02 -24.39 13.62
C VAL A 396 16.68 -23.10 14.14
N GLY A 397 16.78 -22.92 15.46
CA GLY A 397 17.42 -21.78 16.08
C GLY A 397 18.89 -21.64 15.69
N CYS A 398 19.66 -22.71 15.74
CA CYS A 398 21.05 -22.72 15.32
C CYS A 398 21.21 -22.41 13.83
N CYS A 399 20.38 -22.94 12.95
CA CYS A 399 20.38 -22.58 11.54
C CYS A 399 20.10 -21.08 11.34
N ALA A 400 19.15 -20.51 12.07
CA ALA A 400 18.89 -19.07 12.04
C ALA A 400 20.11 -18.25 12.49
N MET A 401 20.76 -18.61 13.60
CA MET A 401 21.98 -17.94 14.09
C MET A 401 23.12 -18.01 13.07
N LEU A 402 23.32 -19.14 12.41
CA LEU A 402 24.33 -19.27 11.34
C LEU A 402 23.99 -18.39 10.13
N GLN A 403 22.72 -18.20 9.79
CA GLN A 403 22.34 -17.27 8.73
C GLN A 403 22.61 -15.81 9.13
N VAL A 404 22.36 -15.45 10.39
CA VAL A 404 22.72 -14.11 10.91
C VAL A 404 24.23 -13.91 10.84
N TRP A 405 25.03 -14.87 11.30
CA TRP A 405 26.50 -14.83 11.18
C TRP A 405 26.93 -14.63 9.72
N LYS A 406 26.44 -15.44 8.79
CA LYS A 406 26.78 -15.33 7.35
C LYS A 406 26.48 -13.95 6.77
N LYS A 407 25.39 -13.33 7.21
CA LYS A 407 24.97 -11.99 6.74
C LYS A 407 25.74 -10.85 7.39
N THR A 408 26.14 -11.01 8.64
CA THR A 408 26.65 -9.91 9.47
C THR A 408 28.15 -9.99 9.72
N GLY A 409 28.76 -11.16 9.50
CA GLY A 409 30.15 -11.45 9.84
C GLY A 409 30.44 -11.53 11.35
N ASP A 410 29.42 -11.34 12.21
CA ASP A 410 29.56 -11.31 13.66
C ASP A 410 29.71 -12.72 14.22
N ARG A 411 30.90 -13.03 14.64
CA ARG A 411 31.28 -14.38 15.09
C ARG A 411 30.54 -14.86 16.33
N ARG A 412 30.02 -13.97 17.17
CA ARG A 412 29.25 -14.34 18.38
C ARG A 412 28.10 -15.31 18.08
N TYR A 413 27.45 -15.16 16.93
CA TYR A 413 26.37 -16.06 16.52
C TYR A 413 26.87 -17.44 16.10
N PHE A 414 28.06 -17.51 15.50
CA PHE A 414 28.71 -18.78 15.21
C PHE A 414 29.17 -19.49 16.48
N ASP A 415 29.84 -18.76 17.39
CA ASP A 415 30.39 -19.31 18.64
C ASP A 415 29.24 -19.85 19.54
N TYR A 416 28.06 -19.18 19.54
CA TYR A 416 26.89 -19.68 20.21
C TYR A 416 26.39 -21.03 19.71
N VAL A 417 26.44 -21.27 18.40
CA VAL A 417 26.07 -22.55 17.78
C VAL A 417 27.17 -23.60 17.95
N GLU A 418 28.44 -23.20 17.82
CA GLU A 418 29.61 -24.10 17.98
C GLU A 418 29.64 -24.70 19.37
N ALA A 419 29.32 -23.92 20.40
CA ALA A 419 29.25 -24.39 21.80
C ALA A 419 28.29 -25.58 21.94
N LEU A 420 27.15 -25.58 21.28
CA LEU A 420 26.21 -26.71 21.30
C LEU A 420 26.77 -27.95 20.56
N SER A 421 27.49 -27.76 19.46
CA SER A 421 28.11 -28.85 18.70
C SER A 421 29.20 -29.55 19.50
N LEU A 422 30.01 -28.80 20.25
CA LEU A 422 31.08 -29.34 21.09
C LEU A 422 30.53 -30.18 22.25
N ILE A 423 29.39 -29.81 22.83
CA ILE A 423 28.71 -30.58 23.87
C ILE A 423 28.25 -31.94 23.33
N HIS A 424 27.73 -32.01 22.11
CA HIS A 424 27.31 -33.26 21.49
C HIS A 424 28.46 -34.23 21.18
N ILE A 425 29.65 -33.67 20.92
CA ILE A 425 30.87 -34.48 20.64
C ILE A 425 31.47 -35.02 21.94
N SER A 426 31.41 -34.25 23.03
CA SER A 426 31.98 -34.59 24.32
C SER A 426 31.11 -35.51 25.19
N GLU A 427 29.81 -35.53 24.99
CA GLU A 427 28.84 -36.38 25.67
C GLU A 427 27.98 -37.15 24.65
N PRO A 428 28.45 -38.23 24.04
CA PRO A 428 27.60 -39.05 23.21
C PRO A 428 26.47 -39.63 24.05
N THR A 429 25.23 -39.39 23.65
CA THR A 429 24.01 -39.85 24.30
C THR A 429 24.10 -41.34 24.64
N ARG A 430 23.99 -41.66 25.92
CA ARG A 430 23.68 -43.02 26.39
C ARG A 430 22.23 -43.35 26.13
#